data_da503d98df2d95d3e016a64b71f4dea7
#
_entry.id   da503d98df2d95d3e016a64b71f4dea7
#
_cell.length_a   1.000
_cell.length_b   1.000
_cell.length_c   1.000
_cell.angle_alpha   90.00
_cell.angle_beta   90.00
_cell.angle_gamma   90.00
#
_symmetry.space_group_name_H-M   'P 1'
#
loop_
_entity.id
_entity.type
_entity.pdbx_description
1 polymer ?
#
loop_
_entity_poly.entity_id
_entity_poly.type
_entity_poly.pdbx_seq_one_letter_code
_entity_poly.pdbx_strand_id
1 'polypeptide(L)'
;MSRPRSNAAVEANNIIFGLNDLSSSDDSADENLTDDEEDIVTVDDESDAIISDQSDEEGVQENYILNQNMISKNGEEIWSTLPSVNAAKPRAQNIIRQPTGPTRFAAQVCGQSVDTAFKLFITPEMIRIIVNCINAEARRIRLEGWVDTTVNELELGVLLLAGVFHSKNQSIKELWSKLDGIPIFSTSMQRDRFVNLRRCIRFDERETRNQRRFEDKFAPLRNIMEMFTTKCKSNYNPSAYLTVDEQLVTFRGRCPFKIFIPTKPGKYGMKIWILCDAETSYCINLQPYIGRVNGVRDVGQGTRVVLELTDHLNGSGRHITADNFFTNIHLARALLGRKMTYTGTIKKNKGEIPKKLLPALH
;
A
#
# COMPACT_ATOMS: atom_id res chain seq x y z
N MET A 1 -6.25 1.51 30.89
CA MET A 1 -5.68 2.67 30.17
C MET A 1 -5.44 2.25 28.74
N SER A 2 -6.37 2.58 27.86
CA SER A 2 -6.30 2.29 26.42
C SER A 2 -5.27 3.22 25.78
N ARG A 3 -4.26 2.63 25.12
CA ARG A 3 -3.32 3.40 24.30
C ARG A 3 -4.05 3.93 23.06
N PRO A 4 -3.91 5.20 22.69
CA PRO A 4 -4.48 5.69 21.45
C PRO A 4 -3.82 5.00 20.26
N ARG A 5 -4.63 4.49 19.34
CA ARG A 5 -4.16 4.02 18.03
C ARG A 5 -3.47 5.19 17.34
N SER A 6 -2.21 5.02 16.92
CA SER A 6 -1.42 6.09 16.37
C SER A 6 -2.00 6.55 15.02
N ASN A 7 -2.48 7.79 14.97
CA ASN A 7 -2.87 8.47 13.73
C ASN A 7 -1.69 8.70 12.75
N ALA A 8 -0.47 8.40 13.18
CA ALA A 8 0.75 8.63 12.39
C ALA A 8 0.80 7.83 11.07
N ALA A 9 0.27 6.59 11.06
CA ALA A 9 0.19 5.81 9.82
C ALA A 9 -0.82 6.41 8.83
N VAL A 10 -1.90 7.01 9.33
CA VAL A 10 -2.90 7.70 8.53
C VAL A 10 -2.35 9.02 8.00
N GLU A 11 -1.56 9.75 8.80
CA GLU A 11 -0.92 11.00 8.37
C GLU A 11 0.20 10.78 7.36
N ALA A 12 1.07 9.80 7.55
CA ALA A 12 2.10 9.46 6.56
C ALA A 12 1.50 9.00 5.23
N ASN A 13 0.39 8.25 5.28
CA ASN A 13 -0.37 7.83 4.10
C ASN A 13 -1.02 9.02 3.37
N ASN A 14 -1.51 10.01 4.09
CA ASN A 14 -2.04 11.24 3.50
C ASN A 14 -0.96 12.11 2.84
N ILE A 15 0.27 12.06 3.33
CA ILE A 15 1.41 12.78 2.76
C ILE A 15 1.91 12.14 1.45
N ILE A 16 1.93 10.80 1.39
CA ILE A 16 2.44 10.08 0.20
C ILE A 16 1.39 9.97 -0.90
N PHE A 17 0.11 9.87 -0.56
CA PHE A 17 -0.97 9.59 -1.50
C PHE A 17 -2.18 10.53 -1.35
N GLY A 18 -2.00 11.79 -0.97
CA GLY A 18 -3.04 12.80 -0.74
C GLY A 18 -4.11 12.94 -1.84
N LEU A 19 -4.78 11.83 -2.17
CA LEU A 19 -5.79 11.66 -3.22
C LEU A 19 -7.20 11.72 -2.65
N ASN A 20 -7.47 12.61 -1.70
CA ASN A 20 -8.83 12.85 -1.27
C ASN A 20 -9.48 13.92 -2.16
N ASP A 21 -10.50 13.48 -2.90
CA ASP A 21 -11.53 14.25 -3.57
C ASP A 21 -11.11 15.29 -4.62
N LEU A 22 -10.89 14.83 -5.85
CA LEU A 22 -11.08 15.64 -7.04
C LEU A 22 -12.30 15.12 -7.81
N SER A 23 -13.50 15.45 -7.34
CA SER A 23 -14.66 15.52 -8.19
C SER A 23 -14.67 16.91 -8.85
N SER A 24 -14.01 17.08 -9.97
CA SER A 24 -14.24 18.20 -10.85
C SER A 24 -15.26 17.81 -11.90
N SER A 25 -16.44 18.38 -11.81
CA SER A 25 -17.28 18.71 -12.95
C SER A 25 -16.47 19.61 -13.88
N ASP A 26 -16.46 19.26 -15.13
CA ASP A 26 -16.06 19.93 -16.36
C ASP A 26 -14.80 19.31 -16.99
N ASP A 27 -15.06 18.35 -17.86
CA ASP A 27 -14.57 18.30 -19.22
C ASP A 27 -15.37 17.23 -19.99
N SER A 28 -16.46 17.69 -20.58
CA SER A 28 -17.13 17.01 -21.67
C SER A 28 -16.31 17.26 -22.95
N ALA A 29 -15.52 16.32 -23.33
CA ALA A 29 -15.09 15.99 -24.69
C ALA A 29 -14.07 14.86 -24.61
N ASP A 30 -14.47 13.66 -24.90
CA ASP A 30 -13.96 12.88 -26.02
C ASP A 30 -14.48 11.45 -25.99
N GLU A 31 -15.20 11.17 -27.05
CA GLU A 31 -15.18 10.08 -27.98
C GLU A 31 -15.30 8.63 -27.49
N ASN A 32 -16.41 8.04 -27.89
CA ASN A 32 -16.62 6.67 -28.39
C ASN A 32 -15.44 5.70 -28.22
N LEU A 33 -15.43 5.03 -27.10
CA LEU A 33 -14.85 3.72 -26.95
C LEU A 33 -15.94 2.81 -26.39
N THR A 34 -16.23 1.77 -27.16
CA THR A 34 -17.18 0.70 -26.93
C THR A 34 -17.35 0.36 -25.45
N ASP A 35 -18.61 0.28 -25.01
CA ASP A 35 -19.04 -0.25 -23.73
C ASP A 35 -18.62 -1.71 -23.60
N ASP A 36 -17.39 -1.93 -23.16
CA ASP A 36 -17.05 -3.15 -22.47
C ASP A 36 -17.48 -2.95 -21.01
N GLU A 37 -18.50 -3.67 -20.58
CA GLU A 37 -18.93 -3.74 -19.19
C GLU A 37 -17.72 -4.06 -18.32
N GLU A 38 -17.16 -3.01 -17.69
CA GLU A 38 -16.05 -3.17 -16.75
C GLU A 38 -16.60 -3.90 -15.53
N ASP A 39 -16.23 -5.16 -15.37
CA ASP A 39 -16.44 -5.94 -14.16
C ASP A 39 -15.87 -5.17 -12.96
N ILE A 40 -16.75 -4.47 -12.24
CA ILE A 40 -16.44 -3.94 -10.93
C ILE A 40 -16.24 -5.14 -10.04
N VAL A 41 -14.98 -5.48 -9.74
CA VAL A 41 -14.67 -6.53 -8.77
C VAL A 41 -15.12 -6.01 -7.41
N THR A 42 -16.34 -6.34 -7.01
CA THR A 42 -16.74 -6.29 -5.60
C THR A 42 -15.89 -7.35 -4.91
N VAL A 43 -14.94 -6.91 -4.11
CA VAL A 43 -14.38 -7.77 -3.11
C VAL A 43 -15.51 -7.90 -2.09
N ASP A 44 -16.23 -9.02 -2.13
CA ASP A 44 -16.96 -9.49 -0.98
C ASP A 44 -15.89 -9.71 0.09
N ASP A 45 -15.58 -8.64 0.85
CA ASP A 45 -15.13 -8.82 2.19
C ASP A 45 -16.25 -9.68 2.79
N GLU A 46 -15.96 -10.93 3.12
CA GLU A 46 -16.81 -11.66 4.05
C GLU A 46 -16.86 -10.77 5.29
N SER A 47 -17.75 -9.79 5.23
CA SER A 47 -18.03 -8.89 6.33
C SER A 47 -18.65 -9.75 7.39
N ASP A 48 -17.82 -10.19 8.34
CA ASP A 48 -18.31 -10.54 9.65
C ASP A 48 -19.13 -9.32 10.12
N ALA A 49 -20.43 -9.47 10.18
CA ALA A 49 -21.32 -8.49 10.75
C ALA A 49 -20.70 -8.07 12.09
N ILE A 50 -20.44 -6.79 12.26
CA ILE A 50 -20.02 -6.21 13.52
C ILE A 50 -21.21 -6.41 14.46
N ILE A 51 -21.21 -7.52 15.19
CA ILE A 51 -22.03 -7.67 16.38
C ILE A 51 -21.35 -6.76 17.40
N SER A 52 -22.01 -5.65 17.72
CA SER A 52 -21.63 -4.78 18.79
C SER A 52 -21.55 -5.60 20.08
N ASP A 53 -20.34 -5.83 20.58
CA ASP A 53 -20.09 -6.37 21.91
C ASP A 53 -20.64 -5.38 22.94
N GLN A 54 -21.83 -5.65 23.43
CA GLN A 54 -22.24 -5.13 24.73
C GLN A 54 -21.49 -5.96 25.76
N SER A 55 -20.60 -5.30 26.47
CA SER A 55 -19.87 -5.84 27.62
C SER A 55 -20.82 -6.08 28.78
N ASP A 56 -21.29 -7.31 28.94
CA ASP A 56 -21.82 -7.79 30.19
C ASP A 56 -20.65 -8.39 30.99
N GLU A 57 -20.20 -7.64 32.01
CA GLU A 57 -19.32 -8.12 33.05
C GLU A 57 -20.10 -9.10 33.93
N GLU A 58 -20.15 -10.37 33.56
CA GLU A 58 -20.49 -11.44 34.49
C GLU A 58 -19.26 -12.29 34.77
N GLY A 59 -19.02 -12.51 36.06
CA GLY A 59 -17.86 -13.09 36.67
C GLY A 59 -17.40 -14.41 36.03
N VAL A 60 -16.19 -14.39 35.52
CA VAL A 60 -15.49 -15.57 35.03
C VAL A 60 -15.10 -16.43 36.24
N GLN A 61 -15.83 -17.52 36.48
CA GLN A 61 -15.30 -18.63 37.26
C GLN A 61 -14.07 -19.18 36.53
N GLU A 62 -12.89 -18.98 37.12
CA GLU A 62 -11.66 -19.63 36.69
C GLU A 62 -11.79 -21.16 36.84
N ASN A 63 -12.32 -21.81 35.82
CA ASN A 63 -12.18 -23.23 35.63
C ASN A 63 -10.72 -23.51 35.23
N TYR A 64 -9.90 -23.92 36.17
CA TYR A 64 -8.57 -24.49 35.92
C TYR A 64 -8.71 -25.68 35.00
N ILE A 65 -8.50 -25.47 33.69
CA ILE A 65 -8.44 -26.54 32.70
C ILE A 65 -7.10 -27.24 32.84
N LEU A 66 -7.09 -28.28 33.63
CA LEU A 66 -5.94 -29.20 33.77
C LEU A 66 -5.54 -29.75 32.41
N ASN A 67 -4.29 -29.48 32.02
CA ASN A 67 -3.49 -30.09 30.98
C ASN A 67 -4.26 -30.87 29.90
N GLN A 68 -4.94 -30.21 29.01
CA GLN A 68 -5.67 -30.81 27.91
C GLN A 68 -5.10 -30.39 26.57
N ASN A 69 -4.69 -31.38 25.78
CA ASN A 69 -4.45 -31.17 24.37
C ASN A 69 -5.80 -31.10 23.64
N MET A 70 -5.96 -30.10 22.81
CA MET A 70 -7.13 -29.88 21.96
C MET A 70 -6.76 -30.05 20.50
N ILE A 71 -7.59 -30.74 19.75
CA ILE A 71 -7.38 -30.93 18.31
C ILE A 71 -8.16 -29.86 17.57
N SER A 72 -7.54 -29.26 16.54
CA SER A 72 -8.19 -28.32 15.64
C SER A 72 -9.38 -28.93 14.91
N LYS A 73 -10.27 -28.09 14.37
CA LYS A 73 -11.45 -28.57 13.60
C LYS A 73 -11.08 -29.41 12.39
N ASN A 74 -9.97 -29.06 11.71
CA ASN A 74 -9.45 -29.79 10.55
C ASN A 74 -8.59 -31.02 10.93
N GLY A 75 -8.31 -31.23 12.22
CA GLY A 75 -7.54 -32.37 12.71
C GLY A 75 -6.02 -32.27 12.54
N GLU A 76 -5.51 -31.19 11.97
CA GLU A 76 -4.09 -31.04 11.62
C GLU A 76 -3.23 -30.45 12.75
N GLU A 77 -3.87 -29.74 13.70
CA GLU A 77 -3.17 -29.01 14.74
C GLU A 77 -3.52 -29.50 16.14
N ILE A 78 -2.51 -29.59 17.00
CA ILE A 78 -2.68 -29.88 18.41
C ILE A 78 -2.35 -28.62 19.22
N TRP A 79 -3.33 -28.15 19.96
CA TRP A 79 -3.24 -27.01 20.86
C TRP A 79 -3.07 -27.50 22.30
N SER A 80 -2.11 -26.93 23.02
CA SER A 80 -1.87 -27.23 24.45
C SER A 80 -2.24 -26.05 25.32
N THR A 81 -2.87 -26.31 26.45
CA THR A 81 -3.11 -25.31 27.49
C THR A 81 -1.85 -24.96 28.28
N LEU A 82 -0.80 -25.78 28.16
CA LEU A 82 0.48 -25.49 28.80
C LEU A 82 1.40 -24.65 27.90
N PRO A 83 2.04 -23.64 28.45
CA PRO A 83 3.05 -22.87 27.72
C PRO A 83 4.24 -23.80 27.35
N SER A 84 4.81 -23.55 26.17
CA SER A 84 6.04 -24.24 25.76
C SER A 84 7.17 -23.89 26.74
N VAL A 85 7.87 -24.89 27.24
CA VAL A 85 8.98 -24.75 28.22
C VAL A 85 10.09 -23.82 27.71
N ASN A 86 10.18 -23.58 26.40
CA ASN A 86 11.20 -22.75 25.76
C ASN A 86 10.72 -21.36 25.33
N ALA A 87 9.52 -20.92 25.74
CA ALA A 87 8.92 -19.66 25.27
C ALA A 87 9.57 -18.39 25.86
N ALA A 88 10.38 -18.50 26.90
CA ALA A 88 10.80 -17.35 27.71
C ALA A 88 12.06 -16.59 27.23
N LYS A 89 12.85 -17.13 26.29
CA LYS A 89 14.08 -16.47 25.82
C LYS A 89 14.08 -16.29 24.31
N PRO A 90 14.23 -15.06 23.78
CA PRO A 90 14.43 -14.85 22.35
C PRO A 90 15.70 -15.63 21.92
N ARG A 91 15.57 -16.39 20.85
CA ARG A 91 16.72 -17.13 20.28
C ARG A 91 17.75 -16.11 19.79
N ALA A 92 19.04 -16.40 19.97
CA ALA A 92 20.13 -15.50 19.54
C ALA A 92 20.05 -15.09 18.06
N GLN A 93 19.44 -15.92 17.22
CA GLN A 93 19.19 -15.64 15.80
C GLN A 93 18.15 -14.53 15.55
N ASN A 94 17.32 -14.20 16.56
CA ASN A 94 16.31 -13.13 16.47
C ASN A 94 16.82 -11.80 17.03
N ILE A 95 18.10 -11.69 17.34
CA ILE A 95 18.71 -10.45 17.80
C ILE A 95 19.07 -9.61 16.58
N ILE A 96 18.40 -8.48 16.41
CA ILE A 96 18.66 -7.52 15.34
C ILE A 96 19.90 -6.72 15.73
N ARG A 97 20.95 -6.81 14.92
CA ARG A 97 22.22 -6.08 15.15
C ARG A 97 22.36 -4.84 14.27
N GLN A 98 21.50 -4.71 13.27
CA GLN A 98 21.54 -3.62 12.33
C GLN A 98 20.84 -2.39 12.95
N PRO A 99 21.46 -1.20 12.96
CA PRO A 99 20.80 0.01 13.44
C PRO A 99 19.59 0.36 12.57
N THR A 100 18.49 0.70 13.22
CA THR A 100 17.23 1.11 12.57
C THR A 100 17.36 2.52 11.98
N GLY A 101 16.63 2.78 10.90
CA GLY A 101 16.56 4.08 10.26
C GLY A 101 17.19 4.12 8.87
N PRO A 102 17.43 5.31 8.32
CA PRO A 102 18.07 5.46 7.02
C PRO A 102 19.39 4.70 6.96
N THR A 103 19.66 4.03 5.83
CA THR A 103 20.97 3.43 5.60
C THR A 103 22.06 4.51 5.64
N ARG A 104 23.32 4.13 5.88
CA ARG A 104 24.43 5.08 5.94
C ARG A 104 24.47 6.00 4.70
N PHE A 105 24.26 5.42 3.53
CA PHE A 105 24.17 6.17 2.27
C PHE A 105 22.99 7.14 2.28
N ALA A 106 21.79 6.66 2.59
CA ALA A 106 20.60 7.50 2.62
C ALA A 106 20.70 8.64 3.64
N ALA A 107 21.22 8.38 4.84
CA ALA A 107 21.43 9.41 5.86
C ALA A 107 22.40 10.50 5.39
N GLN A 108 23.49 10.13 4.71
CA GLN A 108 24.45 11.09 4.17
C GLN A 108 23.83 11.96 3.08
N VAL A 109 23.01 11.38 2.20
CA VAL A 109 22.37 12.09 1.09
C VAL A 109 21.23 12.98 1.58
N CYS A 110 20.37 12.50 2.49
CA CYS A 110 19.27 13.28 3.08
C CYS A 110 19.76 14.52 3.83
N GLY A 111 20.94 14.46 4.43
CA GLY A 111 21.54 15.60 5.15
C GLY A 111 21.96 16.76 4.25
N GLN A 112 21.99 16.59 2.93
CA GLN A 112 22.45 17.63 1.99
C GLN A 112 21.34 18.61 1.61
N SER A 113 20.18 18.10 1.17
CA SER A 113 19.03 18.94 0.81
C SER A 113 17.75 18.10 0.68
N VAL A 114 16.59 18.78 0.67
CA VAL A 114 15.27 18.15 0.40
C VAL A 114 15.24 17.53 -1.01
N ASP A 115 15.85 18.19 -2.00
CA ASP A 115 15.95 17.70 -3.37
C ASP A 115 16.71 16.36 -3.45
N THR A 116 17.86 16.28 -2.78
CA THR A 116 18.63 15.03 -2.75
C THR A 116 17.87 13.91 -2.02
N ALA A 117 17.14 14.24 -0.95
CA ALA A 117 16.28 13.29 -0.25
C ALA A 117 15.14 12.76 -1.15
N PHE A 118 14.49 13.64 -1.91
CA PHE A 118 13.47 13.25 -2.89
C PHE A 118 14.05 12.30 -3.96
N LYS A 119 15.23 12.61 -4.48
CA LYS A 119 15.92 11.82 -5.52
C LYS A 119 16.43 10.46 -5.07
N LEU A 120 16.46 10.19 -3.75
CA LEU A 120 16.68 8.83 -3.23
C LEU A 120 15.57 7.85 -3.63
N PHE A 121 14.34 8.33 -3.77
CA PHE A 121 13.15 7.53 -4.08
C PHE A 121 12.69 7.70 -5.51
N ILE A 122 12.59 8.94 -5.98
CA ILE A 122 12.25 9.28 -7.37
C ILE A 122 13.55 9.60 -8.11
N THR A 123 14.14 8.57 -8.66
CA THR A 123 15.48 8.67 -9.23
C THR A 123 15.50 9.45 -10.56
N PRO A 124 16.63 10.06 -10.93
CA PRO A 124 16.77 10.72 -12.24
C PRO A 124 16.47 9.79 -13.43
N GLU A 125 16.65 8.47 -13.25
CA GLU A 125 16.29 7.47 -14.27
C GLU A 125 14.77 7.35 -14.42
N MET A 126 14.02 7.25 -13.31
CA MET A 126 12.56 7.25 -13.32
C MET A 126 12.02 8.51 -14.00
N ILE A 127 12.57 9.68 -13.64
CA ILE A 127 12.16 10.96 -14.22
C ILE A 127 12.41 10.97 -15.73
N ARG A 128 13.57 10.46 -16.19
CA ARG A 128 13.86 10.38 -17.65
C ARG A 128 12.89 9.48 -18.38
N ILE A 129 12.51 8.33 -17.80
CA ILE A 129 11.48 7.45 -18.38
C ILE A 129 10.16 8.21 -18.52
N ILE A 130 9.72 8.91 -17.47
CA ILE A 130 8.47 9.66 -17.46
C ILE A 130 8.52 10.80 -18.49
N VAL A 131 9.62 11.55 -18.56
CA VAL A 131 9.82 12.62 -19.57
C VAL A 131 9.66 12.09 -20.98
N ASN A 132 10.31 10.97 -21.30
CA ASN A 132 10.20 10.36 -22.62
C ASN A 132 8.76 9.95 -22.94
N CYS A 133 8.06 9.35 -21.97
CA CYS A 133 6.65 8.96 -22.13
C CYS A 133 5.72 10.16 -22.31
N ILE A 134 5.95 11.27 -21.56
CA ILE A 134 5.19 12.52 -21.69
C ILE A 134 5.37 13.11 -23.10
N ASN A 135 6.60 13.24 -23.57
CA ASN A 135 6.91 13.82 -24.87
C ASN A 135 6.33 12.96 -26.01
N ALA A 136 6.43 11.62 -25.90
CA ALA A 136 5.81 10.70 -26.84
C ALA A 136 4.29 10.85 -26.88
N GLU A 137 3.63 10.96 -25.72
CA GLU A 137 2.19 11.14 -25.63
C GLU A 137 1.74 12.49 -26.21
N ALA A 138 2.44 13.58 -25.90
CA ALA A 138 2.14 14.91 -26.41
C ALA A 138 2.21 14.97 -27.95
N ARG A 139 3.25 14.36 -28.54
CA ARG A 139 3.36 14.23 -30.00
C ARG A 139 2.26 13.34 -30.60
N ARG A 140 1.92 12.24 -29.92
CA ARG A 140 0.84 11.34 -30.34
C ARG A 140 -0.52 12.05 -30.43
N ILE A 141 -0.86 12.86 -29.43
CA ILE A 141 -2.13 13.62 -29.43
C ILE A 141 -2.04 14.92 -30.24
N ARG A 142 -0.90 15.17 -30.89
CA ARG A 142 -0.64 16.38 -31.67
C ARG A 142 -0.97 17.67 -30.90
N LEU A 143 -0.47 17.72 -29.65
CA LEU A 143 -0.73 18.86 -28.77
C LEU A 143 -0.14 20.13 -29.35
N GLU A 144 -1.02 21.08 -29.71
CA GLU A 144 -0.61 22.34 -30.33
C GLU A 144 0.31 23.14 -29.42
N GLY A 145 1.38 23.70 -30.00
CA GLY A 145 2.36 24.49 -29.27
C GLY A 145 3.21 23.70 -28.26
N TRP A 146 3.17 22.35 -28.33
CA TRP A 146 3.99 21.54 -27.42
C TRP A 146 5.48 21.71 -27.70
N VAL A 147 6.20 22.08 -26.65
CA VAL A 147 7.65 22.01 -26.59
C VAL A 147 8.00 20.83 -25.68
N ASP A 148 8.96 20.00 -26.11
CA ASP A 148 9.37 18.82 -25.32
C ASP A 148 9.76 19.23 -23.90
N THR A 149 9.20 18.52 -22.92
CA THR A 149 9.50 18.76 -21.51
C THR A 149 10.87 18.19 -21.15
N THR A 150 11.49 18.81 -20.16
CA THR A 150 12.79 18.41 -19.61
C THR A 150 12.64 17.75 -18.24
N VAL A 151 13.71 17.15 -17.74
CA VAL A 151 13.77 16.57 -16.39
C VAL A 151 13.43 17.62 -15.33
N ASN A 152 14.08 18.80 -15.38
CA ASN A 152 13.87 19.87 -14.40
C ASN A 152 12.43 20.39 -14.42
N GLU A 153 11.87 20.54 -15.61
CA GLU A 153 10.48 21.01 -15.74
C GLU A 153 9.48 19.97 -15.21
N LEU A 154 9.73 18.68 -15.41
CA LEU A 154 8.89 17.63 -14.84
C LEU A 154 9.02 17.59 -13.31
N GLU A 155 10.24 17.68 -12.76
CA GLU A 155 10.44 17.74 -11.31
C GLU A 155 9.65 18.90 -10.69
N LEU A 156 9.73 20.08 -11.29
CA LEU A 156 8.93 21.23 -10.89
C LEU A 156 7.41 20.96 -11.02
N GLY A 157 6.97 20.36 -12.12
CA GLY A 157 5.58 20.00 -12.35
C GLY A 157 5.03 19.02 -11.30
N VAL A 158 5.84 18.04 -10.87
CA VAL A 158 5.46 17.08 -9.81
C VAL A 158 5.31 17.79 -8.45
N LEU A 159 6.24 18.70 -8.11
CA LEU A 159 6.14 19.49 -6.87
C LEU A 159 4.90 20.38 -6.87
N LEU A 160 4.59 21.06 -8.00
CA LEU A 160 3.37 21.84 -8.15
C LEU A 160 2.12 20.97 -8.05
N LEU A 161 2.14 19.76 -8.63
CA LEU A 161 1.03 18.82 -8.53
C LEU A 161 0.78 18.39 -7.08
N ALA A 162 1.84 18.12 -6.31
CA ALA A 162 1.74 17.84 -4.88
C ALA A 162 1.10 19.02 -4.13
N GLY A 163 1.49 20.25 -4.45
CA GLY A 163 0.86 21.46 -3.91
C GLY A 163 -0.63 21.56 -4.24
N VAL A 164 -1.03 21.23 -5.47
CA VAL A 164 -2.43 21.20 -5.88
C VAL A 164 -3.24 20.20 -5.05
N PHE A 165 -2.71 18.99 -4.79
CA PHE A 165 -3.37 18.01 -3.94
C PHE A 165 -3.54 18.49 -2.49
N HIS A 166 -2.64 19.31 -1.98
CA HIS A 166 -2.73 19.89 -0.65
C HIS A 166 -3.59 21.16 -0.55
N SER A 167 -4.10 21.67 -1.66
CA SER A 167 -4.82 22.97 -1.74
C SER A 167 -6.30 22.89 -1.35
N LYS A 168 -6.75 21.85 -0.65
CA LYS A 168 -8.14 21.73 -0.15
C LYS A 168 -9.20 21.92 -1.24
N ASN A 169 -9.03 21.26 -2.38
CA ASN A 169 -9.97 21.28 -3.51
C ASN A 169 -10.11 22.62 -4.25
N GLN A 170 -9.15 23.53 -4.10
CA GLN A 170 -9.13 24.72 -4.94
C GLN A 170 -8.89 24.33 -6.41
N SER A 171 -9.58 25.00 -7.32
CA SER A 171 -9.39 24.75 -8.74
C SER A 171 -8.00 25.21 -9.23
N ILE A 172 -7.46 24.57 -10.25
CA ILE A 172 -6.20 24.99 -10.86
C ILE A 172 -6.28 26.45 -11.32
N LYS A 173 -7.46 26.89 -11.82
CA LYS A 173 -7.68 28.26 -12.25
C LYS A 173 -7.51 29.26 -11.09
N GLU A 174 -8.05 28.93 -9.92
CA GLU A 174 -7.92 29.76 -8.71
C GLU A 174 -6.48 29.78 -8.20
N LEU A 175 -5.81 28.61 -8.13
CA LEU A 175 -4.41 28.53 -7.69
C LEU A 175 -3.46 29.40 -8.54
N TRP A 176 -3.72 29.53 -9.83
CA TRP A 176 -2.96 30.37 -10.76
C TRP A 176 -3.51 31.79 -10.93
N SER A 177 -4.56 32.19 -10.17
CA SER A 177 -5.11 33.55 -10.22
C SER A 177 -4.05 34.57 -9.81
N LYS A 178 -3.98 35.69 -10.53
CA LYS A 178 -3.08 36.80 -10.18
C LYS A 178 -3.56 37.60 -8.98
N LEU A 179 -4.88 37.55 -8.69
CA LEU A 179 -5.50 38.32 -7.60
C LEU A 179 -5.51 37.50 -6.31
N ASP A 180 -6.05 36.29 -6.37
CA ASP A 180 -6.35 35.49 -5.18
C ASP A 180 -5.56 34.16 -5.13
N GLY A 181 -4.73 33.91 -6.14
CA GLY A 181 -3.97 32.67 -6.23
C GLY A 181 -2.72 32.65 -5.34
N ILE A 182 -2.11 31.49 -5.26
CA ILE A 182 -0.85 31.31 -4.51
C ILE A 182 0.32 31.63 -5.43
N PRO A 183 1.12 32.68 -5.15
CA PRO A 183 2.14 33.21 -6.08
C PRO A 183 3.12 32.15 -6.60
N ILE A 184 3.48 31.15 -5.80
CA ILE A 184 4.43 30.11 -6.19
C ILE A 184 3.98 29.34 -7.44
N PHE A 185 2.67 29.11 -7.63
CA PHE A 185 2.19 28.39 -8.81
C PHE A 185 2.43 29.21 -10.09
N SER A 186 1.98 30.46 -10.11
CA SER A 186 2.09 31.30 -11.30
C SER A 186 3.52 31.74 -11.62
N THR A 187 4.39 31.88 -10.61
CA THR A 187 5.79 32.23 -10.79
C THR A 187 6.67 31.07 -11.23
N SER A 188 6.30 29.85 -10.85
CA SER A 188 7.08 28.65 -11.17
C SER A 188 6.79 28.11 -12.57
N MET A 189 5.52 28.09 -13.00
CA MET A 189 5.10 27.55 -14.28
C MET A 189 3.82 28.22 -14.78
N GLN A 190 3.70 28.42 -16.08
CA GLN A 190 2.45 28.88 -16.68
C GLN A 190 1.36 27.83 -16.50
N ARG A 191 0.12 28.27 -16.18
CA ARG A 191 -1.01 27.37 -15.93
C ARG A 191 -1.25 26.37 -17.06
N ASP A 192 -1.26 26.85 -18.30
CA ASP A 192 -1.58 26.01 -19.46
C ASP A 192 -0.47 24.99 -19.72
N ARG A 193 0.79 25.34 -19.44
CA ARG A 193 1.91 24.40 -19.48
C ARG A 193 1.75 23.31 -18.43
N PHE A 194 1.39 23.68 -17.20
CA PHE A 194 1.09 22.70 -16.13
C PHE A 194 -0.05 21.76 -16.49
N VAL A 195 -1.15 22.30 -17.01
CA VAL A 195 -2.33 21.51 -17.45
C VAL A 195 -1.93 20.52 -18.55
N ASN A 196 -1.14 20.99 -19.53
CA ASN A 196 -0.67 20.15 -20.62
C ASN A 196 0.30 19.03 -20.15
N LEU A 197 1.21 19.35 -19.23
CA LEU A 197 2.07 18.36 -18.60
C LEU A 197 1.22 17.28 -17.89
N ARG A 198 0.26 17.72 -17.05
CA ARG A 198 -0.65 16.80 -16.34
C ARG A 198 -1.44 15.91 -17.30
N ARG A 199 -1.94 16.46 -18.41
CA ARG A 199 -2.67 15.71 -19.46
C ARG A 199 -1.79 14.64 -20.10
N CYS A 200 -0.51 14.93 -20.28
CA CYS A 200 0.44 14.07 -20.98
C CYS A 200 1.19 13.10 -20.06
N ILE A 201 1.02 13.16 -18.73
CA ILE A 201 1.72 12.25 -17.81
C ILE A 201 1.44 10.79 -18.18
N ARG A 202 2.51 10.05 -18.46
CA ARG A 202 2.50 8.60 -18.70
C ARG A 202 3.77 8.02 -18.07
N PHE A 203 3.67 6.76 -17.66
CA PHE A 203 4.76 6.06 -16.97
C PHE A 203 5.32 4.89 -17.79
N ASP A 204 4.76 4.66 -18.97
CA ASP A 204 5.14 3.59 -19.86
C ASP A 204 4.90 3.94 -21.33
N GLU A 205 5.45 3.11 -22.22
CA GLU A 205 5.22 3.21 -23.65
C GLU A 205 3.82 2.71 -24.01
N ARG A 206 3.00 3.60 -24.57
CA ARG A 206 1.61 3.29 -24.93
C ARG A 206 1.51 2.25 -26.06
N GLU A 207 2.44 2.23 -26.99
CA GLU A 207 2.40 1.37 -28.17
C GLU A 207 2.45 -0.11 -27.79
N THR A 208 3.28 -0.47 -26.82
CA THR A 208 3.43 -1.85 -26.34
C THR A 208 2.46 -2.19 -25.20
N ARG A 209 1.73 -1.20 -24.66
CA ARG A 209 0.87 -1.32 -23.47
C ARG A 209 -0.19 -2.42 -23.62
N ASN A 210 -0.88 -2.50 -24.74
CA ASN A 210 -1.98 -3.45 -24.90
C ASN A 210 -1.50 -4.89 -24.77
N GLN A 211 -0.34 -5.22 -25.36
CA GLN A 211 0.27 -6.54 -25.24
C GLN A 211 0.66 -6.82 -23.79
N ARG A 212 1.36 -5.90 -23.12
CA ARG A 212 1.81 -6.06 -21.73
C ARG A 212 0.65 -6.14 -20.74
N ARG A 213 -0.47 -5.40 -20.97
CA ARG A 213 -1.67 -5.45 -20.13
C ARG A 213 -2.40 -6.77 -20.17
N PHE A 214 -2.24 -7.55 -21.23
CA PHE A 214 -2.80 -8.90 -21.30
C PHE A 214 -2.18 -9.82 -20.23
N GLU A 215 -0.89 -9.68 -19.99
CA GLU A 215 -0.17 -10.47 -18.99
C GLU A 215 -0.23 -9.81 -17.59
N ASP A 216 -0.10 -8.48 -17.54
CA ASP A 216 -0.08 -7.70 -16.30
C ASP A 216 -0.97 -6.45 -16.41
N LYS A 217 -2.12 -6.47 -15.76
CA LYS A 217 -3.04 -5.32 -15.72
C LYS A 217 -2.38 -4.05 -15.16
N PHE A 218 -1.32 -4.19 -14.35
CA PHE A 218 -0.54 -3.09 -13.78
C PHE A 218 0.60 -2.59 -14.66
N ALA A 219 0.79 -3.16 -15.84
CA ALA A 219 1.87 -2.83 -16.78
C ALA A 219 2.12 -1.31 -16.96
N PRO A 220 1.08 -0.42 -17.02
CA PRO A 220 1.31 1.01 -17.18
C PRO A 220 2.13 1.68 -16.06
N LEU A 221 2.18 1.08 -14.87
CA LEU A 221 2.88 1.61 -13.69
C LEU A 221 3.96 0.66 -13.17
N ARG A 222 4.02 -0.58 -13.65
CA ARG A 222 4.85 -1.66 -13.11
C ARG A 222 6.30 -1.26 -12.95
N ASN A 223 6.93 -0.81 -14.01
CA ASN A 223 8.36 -0.48 -14.02
C ASN A 223 8.72 0.61 -12.99
N ILE A 224 7.97 1.71 -12.99
CA ILE A 224 8.21 2.83 -12.06
C ILE A 224 7.96 2.39 -10.61
N MET A 225 6.91 1.59 -10.37
CA MET A 225 6.59 1.07 -9.05
C MET A 225 7.68 0.13 -8.50
N GLU A 226 8.22 -0.75 -9.33
CA GLU A 226 9.30 -1.66 -8.96
C GLU A 226 10.60 -0.92 -8.65
N MET A 227 10.94 0.08 -9.49
CA MET A 227 12.09 0.95 -9.22
C MET A 227 11.94 1.69 -7.90
N PHE A 228 10.75 2.29 -7.64
CA PHE A 228 10.43 2.98 -6.39
C PHE A 228 10.52 2.04 -5.18
N THR A 229 9.87 0.87 -5.26
CA THR A 229 9.87 -0.13 -4.19
C THR A 229 11.28 -0.64 -3.88
N THR A 230 12.11 -0.80 -4.89
CA THR A 230 13.53 -1.17 -4.73
C THR A 230 14.29 -0.08 -3.94
N LYS A 231 14.00 1.19 -4.21
CA LYS A 231 14.59 2.30 -3.44
C LYS A 231 14.08 2.37 -2.00
N CYS A 232 12.80 2.10 -1.77
CA CYS A 232 12.27 1.99 -0.41
C CYS A 232 13.02 0.93 0.40
N LYS A 233 13.23 -0.27 -0.15
CA LYS A 233 13.98 -1.35 0.50
C LYS A 233 15.45 -1.03 0.74
N SER A 234 16.11 -0.35 -0.21
CA SER A 234 17.56 -0.13 -0.15
C SER A 234 17.98 1.08 0.69
N ASN A 235 17.07 2.01 0.96
CA ASN A 235 17.41 3.25 1.66
C ASN A 235 17.13 3.23 3.16
N TYR A 236 16.50 2.15 3.66
CA TYR A 236 16.05 2.09 5.05
C TYR A 236 16.29 0.72 5.68
N ASN A 237 16.78 0.71 6.91
CA ASN A 237 16.92 -0.46 7.76
C ASN A 237 15.73 -0.50 8.71
N PRO A 238 14.81 -1.46 8.56
CA PRO A 238 13.61 -1.53 9.39
C PRO A 238 13.91 -1.81 10.87
N SER A 239 13.00 -1.34 11.74
CA SER A 239 12.99 -1.67 13.18
C SER A 239 12.70 -3.15 13.43
N ALA A 240 12.56 -3.52 14.70
CA ALA A 240 12.23 -4.88 15.11
C ALA A 240 10.79 -5.28 14.73
N TYR A 241 9.88 -4.34 14.66
CA TYR A 241 8.44 -4.57 14.51
C TYR A 241 7.93 -4.01 13.20
N LEU A 242 7.33 -4.89 12.40
CA LEU A 242 6.81 -4.57 11.09
C LEU A 242 5.33 -4.94 11.00
N THR A 243 4.59 -4.20 10.20
CA THR A 243 3.16 -4.44 9.98
C THR A 243 2.88 -4.66 8.50
N VAL A 244 2.10 -5.69 8.19
CA VAL A 244 1.50 -5.89 6.85
C VAL A 244 0.02 -5.57 6.92
N ASP A 245 -0.42 -4.69 6.02
CA ASP A 245 -1.81 -4.26 5.92
C ASP A 245 -2.17 -3.88 4.48
N GLU A 246 -3.44 -3.53 4.22
CA GLU A 246 -3.86 -2.97 2.95
C GLU A 246 -4.17 -1.48 3.03
N GLN A 247 -3.84 -0.78 1.96
CA GLN A 247 -4.24 0.59 1.73
C GLN A 247 -5.13 0.69 0.49
N LEU A 248 -6.24 1.43 0.59
CA LEU A 248 -7.05 1.82 -0.55
C LEU A 248 -6.62 3.22 -1.01
N VAL A 249 -5.96 3.28 -2.17
CA VAL A 249 -5.67 4.55 -2.85
C VAL A 249 -6.91 4.95 -3.62
N THR A 250 -7.61 6.01 -3.16
CA THR A 250 -8.85 6.48 -3.77
C THR A 250 -8.64 6.79 -5.25
N PHE A 251 -9.46 6.19 -6.12
CA PHE A 251 -9.39 6.38 -7.55
C PHE A 251 -10.77 6.16 -8.18
N ARG A 252 -11.26 7.16 -8.92
CA ARG A 252 -12.57 7.12 -9.59
C ARG A 252 -12.48 6.92 -11.11
N GLY A 253 -11.26 6.98 -11.67
CA GLY A 253 -11.03 6.78 -13.09
C GLY A 253 -11.26 5.33 -13.55
N ARG A 254 -11.11 5.08 -14.85
CA ARG A 254 -11.20 3.74 -15.43
C ARG A 254 -9.94 2.93 -15.07
N CYS A 255 -10.14 1.79 -14.40
CA CYS A 255 -9.06 0.90 -13.98
C CYS A 255 -9.60 -0.53 -13.84
N PRO A 256 -9.02 -1.53 -14.56
CA PRO A 256 -9.55 -2.91 -14.60
C PRO A 256 -9.36 -3.68 -13.29
N PHE A 257 -8.65 -3.13 -12.31
CA PHE A 257 -8.46 -3.70 -10.97
C PHE A 257 -8.92 -2.72 -9.86
N LYS A 258 -9.75 -1.75 -10.22
CA LYS A 258 -10.43 -0.89 -9.25
C LYS A 258 -11.39 -1.74 -8.42
N ILE A 259 -11.36 -1.54 -7.10
CA ILE A 259 -12.22 -2.25 -6.16
C ILE A 259 -13.16 -1.30 -5.43
N PHE A 260 -14.22 -1.86 -4.88
CA PHE A 260 -15.15 -1.18 -4.00
C PHE A 260 -15.07 -1.78 -2.61
N ILE A 261 -14.76 -0.97 -1.59
CA ILE A 261 -14.74 -1.37 -0.17
C ILE A 261 -15.67 -0.42 0.59
N PRO A 262 -16.88 -0.85 0.98
CA PRO A 262 -17.88 0.03 1.61
C PRO A 262 -17.42 0.66 2.91
N THR A 263 -16.57 -0.04 3.67
CA THR A 263 -16.07 0.35 4.99
C THR A 263 -14.95 1.38 4.95
N LYS A 264 -14.28 1.57 3.81
CA LYS A 264 -13.22 2.57 3.67
C LYS A 264 -13.81 3.94 3.25
N PRO A 265 -13.29 5.07 3.75
CA PRO A 265 -13.82 6.40 3.44
C PRO A 265 -13.91 6.71 1.94
N GLY A 266 -12.92 6.33 1.17
CA GLY A 266 -12.87 6.56 -0.29
C GLY A 266 -13.74 5.61 -1.10
N LYS A 267 -14.22 4.50 -0.53
CA LYS A 267 -15.03 3.42 -1.11
C LYS A 267 -14.45 2.80 -2.40
N TYR A 268 -14.13 3.61 -3.41
CA TYR A 268 -13.56 3.16 -4.70
C TYR A 268 -12.07 3.49 -4.78
N GLY A 269 -11.27 2.54 -5.23
CA GLY A 269 -9.84 2.79 -5.38
C GLY A 269 -9.03 1.58 -5.82
N MET A 270 -7.72 1.75 -5.81
CA MET A 270 -6.74 0.70 -6.02
C MET A 270 -6.28 0.18 -4.65
N LYS A 271 -6.40 -1.12 -4.44
CA LYS A 271 -5.90 -1.78 -3.22
C LYS A 271 -4.40 -2.04 -3.37
N ILE A 272 -3.64 -1.64 -2.38
CA ILE A 272 -2.19 -1.89 -2.32
C ILE A 272 -1.91 -2.57 -0.97
N TRP A 273 -1.23 -3.70 -0.99
CA TRP A 273 -0.68 -4.30 0.21
C TRP A 273 0.67 -3.66 0.51
N ILE A 274 0.89 -3.34 1.75
CA ILE A 274 2.08 -2.63 2.20
C ILE A 274 2.72 -3.32 3.40
N LEU A 275 4.05 -3.31 3.42
CA LEU A 275 4.87 -3.67 4.57
C LEU A 275 5.47 -2.39 5.13
N CYS A 276 5.12 -2.04 6.36
CA CYS A 276 5.59 -0.84 7.02
C CYS A 276 6.38 -1.15 8.30
N ASP A 277 7.30 -0.27 8.62
CA ASP A 277 7.92 -0.21 9.95
C ASP A 277 6.89 0.32 10.96
N ALA A 278 6.66 -0.43 12.04
CA ALA A 278 5.63 -0.09 13.02
C ALA A 278 6.01 1.11 13.91
N GLU A 279 7.29 1.45 14.02
CA GLU A 279 7.77 2.56 14.83
C GLU A 279 7.75 3.89 14.07
N THR A 280 8.11 3.86 12.79
CA THR A 280 8.31 5.07 11.98
C THR A 280 7.24 5.27 10.90
N SER A 281 6.39 4.26 10.67
CA SER A 281 5.43 4.20 9.56
C SER A 281 6.08 4.22 8.17
N TYR A 282 7.39 3.97 8.08
CA TYR A 282 8.08 3.94 6.80
C TYR A 282 7.60 2.75 5.96
N CYS A 283 7.16 3.02 4.72
CA CYS A 283 6.78 2.00 3.76
C CYS A 283 8.03 1.32 3.18
N ILE A 284 8.25 0.06 3.53
CA ILE A 284 9.43 -0.71 3.11
C ILE A 284 9.20 -1.38 1.77
N ASN A 285 8.03 -1.98 1.60
CA ASN A 285 7.66 -2.74 0.42
C ASN A 285 6.17 -2.61 0.14
N LEU A 286 5.78 -2.68 -1.12
CA LEU A 286 4.40 -2.57 -1.52
C LEU A 286 4.09 -3.43 -2.75
N GLN A 287 2.85 -3.91 -2.84
CA GLN A 287 2.35 -4.74 -3.92
C GLN A 287 0.93 -4.33 -4.30
N PRO A 288 0.67 -3.88 -5.54
CA PRO A 288 -0.68 -3.59 -5.98
C PRO A 288 -1.51 -4.87 -6.16
N TYR A 289 -2.76 -4.82 -5.75
CA TYR A 289 -3.75 -5.83 -6.07
C TYR A 289 -4.28 -5.60 -7.49
N ILE A 290 -4.11 -6.54 -8.36
CA ILE A 290 -4.49 -6.44 -9.78
C ILE A 290 -5.74 -7.27 -10.14
N GLY A 291 -6.49 -7.69 -9.13
CA GLY A 291 -7.65 -8.56 -9.33
C GLY A 291 -7.26 -10.00 -9.65
N ARG A 292 -8.22 -10.75 -10.20
CA ARG A 292 -7.98 -12.14 -10.63
C ARG A 292 -7.08 -12.16 -11.85
N VAL A 293 -6.10 -13.06 -11.87
CA VAL A 293 -5.28 -13.33 -13.05
C VAL A 293 -5.93 -14.49 -13.80
N ASN A 294 -6.25 -14.29 -15.09
CA ASN A 294 -6.92 -15.27 -15.94
C ASN A 294 -8.22 -15.86 -15.35
N GLY A 295 -8.98 -15.06 -14.59
CA GLY A 295 -10.23 -15.48 -13.96
C GLY A 295 -10.07 -16.43 -12.77
N VAL A 296 -8.85 -16.86 -12.44
CA VAL A 296 -8.58 -17.80 -11.34
C VAL A 296 -8.52 -17.05 -10.01
N ARG A 297 -9.22 -17.60 -9.00
CA ARG A 297 -9.15 -17.07 -7.62
C ARG A 297 -7.78 -17.41 -7.02
N ASP A 298 -7.12 -16.42 -6.46
CA ASP A 298 -5.84 -16.59 -5.74
C ASP A 298 -6.12 -17.21 -4.35
N VAL A 299 -5.95 -18.53 -4.25
CA VAL A 299 -6.15 -19.28 -3.00
C VAL A 299 -4.94 -19.04 -2.09
N GLY A 300 -5.20 -18.69 -0.81
CA GLY A 300 -4.12 -18.38 0.14
C GLY A 300 -3.44 -17.03 -0.10
N GLN A 301 -4.12 -16.12 -0.77
CA GLN A 301 -3.61 -14.79 -1.13
C GLN A 301 -2.97 -14.06 0.05
N GLY A 302 -3.59 -14.05 1.24
CA GLY A 302 -3.02 -13.39 2.42
C GLY A 302 -1.64 -13.94 2.79
N THR A 303 -1.48 -15.27 2.82
CA THR A 303 -0.20 -15.93 3.09
C THR A 303 0.85 -15.56 2.03
N ARG A 304 0.50 -15.69 0.74
CA ARG A 304 1.40 -15.36 -0.36
C ARG A 304 1.91 -13.92 -0.27
N VAL A 305 1.00 -12.98 -0.09
CA VAL A 305 1.32 -11.54 0.00
C VAL A 305 2.29 -11.25 1.13
N VAL A 306 2.05 -11.76 2.34
CA VAL A 306 2.97 -11.54 3.47
C VAL A 306 4.34 -12.13 3.18
N LEU A 307 4.40 -13.34 2.64
CA LEU A 307 5.67 -14.01 2.32
C LEU A 307 6.45 -13.28 1.22
N GLU A 308 5.80 -12.74 0.20
CA GLU A 308 6.42 -11.95 -0.86
C GLU A 308 6.89 -10.57 -0.36
N LEU A 309 6.06 -9.87 0.41
CA LEU A 309 6.43 -8.56 0.96
C LEU A 309 7.63 -8.66 1.92
N THR A 310 7.77 -9.75 2.66
CA THR A 310 8.82 -9.95 3.65
C THR A 310 10.04 -10.73 3.15
N ASP A 311 10.04 -11.17 1.89
CA ASP A 311 11.07 -12.08 1.35
C ASP A 311 12.50 -11.55 1.53
N HIS A 312 12.71 -10.26 1.27
CA HIS A 312 14.01 -9.60 1.43
C HIS A 312 14.50 -9.50 2.90
N LEU A 313 13.66 -9.85 3.87
CA LEU A 313 13.95 -9.82 5.30
C LEU A 313 14.20 -11.21 5.89
N ASN A 314 14.34 -12.23 5.05
CA ASN A 314 14.61 -13.59 5.50
C ASN A 314 15.85 -13.64 6.40
N GLY A 315 15.74 -14.32 7.55
CA GLY A 315 16.81 -14.45 8.52
C GLY A 315 17.06 -13.23 9.41
N SER A 316 16.21 -12.18 9.30
CA SER A 316 16.45 -10.90 9.98
C SER A 316 16.07 -10.88 11.47
N GLY A 317 15.35 -11.88 11.97
CA GLY A 317 14.86 -11.92 13.35
C GLY A 317 13.71 -10.96 13.66
N ARG A 318 13.16 -10.27 12.65
CA ARG A 318 12.11 -9.28 12.84
C ARG A 318 10.75 -9.90 13.15
N HIS A 319 9.89 -9.11 13.75
CA HIS A 319 8.53 -9.46 14.10
C HIS A 319 7.54 -8.87 13.10
N ILE A 320 6.65 -9.71 12.55
CA ILE A 320 5.61 -9.31 11.61
C ILE A 320 4.26 -9.33 12.32
N THR A 321 3.50 -8.26 12.18
CA THR A 321 2.11 -8.16 12.64
C THR A 321 1.19 -8.01 11.43
N ALA A 322 0.08 -8.74 11.39
CA ALA A 322 -0.94 -8.56 10.38
C ALA A 322 -2.35 -8.85 10.93
N ASP A 323 -3.37 -8.42 10.19
CA ASP A 323 -4.76 -8.63 10.58
C ASP A 323 -5.27 -10.04 10.28
N ASN A 324 -6.55 -10.26 10.50
CA ASN A 324 -7.21 -11.57 10.35
C ASN A 324 -7.34 -12.05 8.89
N PHE A 325 -7.25 -11.15 7.90
CA PHE A 325 -7.24 -11.51 6.48
C PHE A 325 -6.00 -12.34 6.12
N PHE A 326 -4.85 -11.95 6.67
CA PHE A 326 -3.56 -12.60 6.39
C PHE A 326 -3.31 -13.81 7.30
N THR A 327 -3.90 -13.81 8.51
CA THR A 327 -3.50 -14.70 9.60
C THR A 327 -4.00 -16.13 9.43
N ASN A 328 -3.05 -17.06 9.46
CA ASN A 328 -3.27 -18.51 9.62
C ASN A 328 -2.00 -19.17 10.20
N ILE A 329 -2.11 -20.39 10.69
CA ILE A 329 -0.98 -21.13 11.30
C ILE A 329 0.11 -21.45 10.28
N HIS A 330 -0.26 -21.72 9.03
CA HIS A 330 0.70 -21.99 7.97
C HIS A 330 1.62 -20.79 7.72
N LEU A 331 1.07 -19.58 7.68
CA LEU A 331 1.86 -18.35 7.56
C LEU A 331 2.82 -18.18 8.75
N ALA A 332 2.32 -18.37 9.98
CA ALA A 332 3.14 -18.22 11.19
C ALA A 332 4.33 -19.19 11.18
N ARG A 333 4.12 -20.46 10.77
CA ARG A 333 5.18 -21.45 10.61
C ARG A 333 6.15 -21.12 9.49
N ALA A 334 5.65 -20.64 8.35
CA ALA A 334 6.51 -20.24 7.24
C ALA A 334 7.42 -19.09 7.62
N LEU A 335 6.91 -18.06 8.32
CA LEU A 335 7.71 -16.94 8.83
C LEU A 335 8.72 -17.41 9.90
N LEU A 336 8.33 -18.31 10.79
CA LEU A 336 9.25 -18.89 11.77
C LEU A 336 10.39 -19.67 11.10
N GLY A 337 10.10 -20.43 10.04
CA GLY A 337 11.09 -21.08 9.20
C GLY A 337 12.07 -20.10 8.54
N ARG A 338 11.59 -18.89 8.22
CA ARG A 338 12.38 -17.76 7.71
C ARG A 338 13.09 -16.96 8.83
N LYS A 339 13.09 -17.47 10.07
CA LYS A 339 13.67 -16.83 11.29
C LYS A 339 13.04 -15.46 11.58
N MET A 340 11.76 -15.32 11.33
CA MET A 340 10.92 -14.18 11.73
C MET A 340 9.84 -14.66 12.68
N THR A 341 9.37 -13.78 13.57
CA THR A 341 8.27 -14.07 14.48
C THR A 341 7.00 -13.40 13.96
N TYR A 342 5.83 -13.88 14.41
CA TYR A 342 4.55 -13.41 13.90
C TYR A 342 3.53 -13.23 15.00
N THR A 343 2.73 -12.16 14.91
CA THR A 343 1.50 -11.93 15.68
C THR A 343 0.37 -11.54 14.74
N GLY A 344 -0.81 -12.11 14.93
CA GLY A 344 -2.01 -11.74 14.19
C GLY A 344 -3.26 -12.31 14.82
N THR A 345 -4.40 -11.72 14.50
CA THR A 345 -5.70 -12.24 14.91
C THR A 345 -6.15 -13.32 13.93
N ILE A 346 -6.63 -14.44 14.45
CA ILE A 346 -7.15 -15.52 13.62
C ILE A 346 -8.68 -15.51 13.61
N LYS A 347 -9.30 -15.63 12.45
CA LYS A 347 -10.77 -15.68 12.33
C LYS A 347 -11.32 -16.94 13.00
N LYS A 348 -12.41 -16.80 13.80
CA LYS A 348 -13.07 -17.91 14.54
C LYS A 348 -13.54 -19.07 13.65
N ASN A 349 -13.82 -18.81 12.38
CA ASN A 349 -14.27 -19.82 11.41
C ASN A 349 -13.14 -20.68 10.83
N LYS A 350 -11.86 -20.35 11.08
CA LYS A 350 -10.72 -21.12 10.57
C LYS A 350 -10.69 -22.54 11.13
N GLY A 351 -10.37 -23.51 10.26
CA GLY A 351 -10.28 -24.93 10.61
C GLY A 351 -9.19 -25.28 11.62
N GLU A 352 -8.17 -24.43 11.70
CA GLU A 352 -7.01 -24.58 12.59
C GLU A 352 -7.36 -24.34 14.07
N ILE A 353 -8.51 -23.73 14.39
CA ILE A 353 -8.94 -23.45 15.77
C ILE A 353 -9.77 -24.62 16.31
N PRO A 354 -9.45 -25.14 17.51
CA PRO A 354 -10.28 -26.12 18.20
C PRO A 354 -11.68 -25.59 18.53
N LYS A 355 -12.70 -26.41 18.39
CA LYS A 355 -14.09 -26.03 18.75
C LYS A 355 -14.23 -25.56 20.20
N LYS A 356 -13.44 -26.14 21.12
CA LYS A 356 -13.47 -25.80 22.55
C LYS A 356 -12.96 -24.39 22.88
N LEU A 357 -12.19 -23.75 21.97
CA LEU A 357 -11.70 -22.39 22.15
C LEU A 357 -12.66 -21.31 21.60
N LEU A 358 -13.77 -21.74 21.02
CA LEU A 358 -14.79 -20.80 20.54
C LEU A 358 -15.74 -20.45 21.67
N PRO A 359 -16.26 -19.20 21.76
CA PRO A 359 -17.32 -18.87 22.68
C PRO A 359 -18.51 -19.81 22.49
N ALA A 360 -19.12 -20.24 23.59
CA ALA A 360 -20.40 -20.95 23.52
C ALA A 360 -21.44 -20.00 22.90
N LEU A 361 -22.11 -20.45 21.84
CA LEU A 361 -23.28 -19.75 21.32
C LEU A 361 -24.39 -19.90 22.39
N HIS A 362 -24.69 -18.84 23.10
CA HIS A 362 -25.85 -18.70 23.98
C HIS A 362 -27.06 -18.27 23.17
#